data_de4de8b8f56797fa73c0eda2be35c24f
#
_entry.id   de4de8b8f56797fa73c0eda2be35c24f
#
_cell.length_a   1.000
_cell.length_b   1.000
_cell.length_c   1.000
_cell.angle_alpha   90.00
_cell.angle_beta   90.00
_cell.angle_gamma   90.00
#
_symmetry.space_group_name_H-M   'P 1'
#
loop_
_entity.id
_entity.type
_entity.pdbx_description
1 polymer ?
#
loop_
_entity_poly.entity_id
_entity_poly.type
_entity_poly.pdbx_seq_one_letter_code
_entity_poly.pdbx_strand_id
1 'polypeptide(L)'
;RIKKGRKVERLVSVTDLLPTLCEMCNIPVETIHPLDGISVKSTILEDETRWEDRYILNYWGGRLSIRSQQYRLGHEGGLYDIEADRGQKIDLSDNLPEIREEMVKVAEEYRLQIGKELPKVDPRPFFLGDPGMKFTQIPARDGLAHGHIKRSNRWPNCSFFNNWTSLEDSITWQVEVPEEGRFRVSLYYTCPVSDVGSTLRLSVGESHLQSTITEAFDPPLRGMEEDLRPRMESYVKDWKVMDMGTIDLEAGTFNMSIKAVDIPGRNVIDFRLFMFERIQ
;
A
#
# COMPACT_ATOMS: atom_id res chain seq x y z
N ARG A 1 17.11 -13.38 27.91
CA ARG A 1 15.68 -13.77 27.84
C ARG A 1 14.82 -12.63 28.33
N ILE A 2 13.74 -12.31 27.63
CA ILE A 2 12.77 -11.28 28.05
C ILE A 2 12.05 -11.77 29.31
N LYS A 3 11.99 -10.93 30.34
CA LYS A 3 11.23 -11.23 31.58
C LYS A 3 9.72 -11.19 31.30
N LYS A 4 9.00 -12.25 31.71
CA LYS A 4 7.55 -12.32 31.55
C LYS A 4 6.83 -11.29 32.44
N GLY A 5 5.71 -10.74 31.94
CA GLY A 5 4.81 -9.87 32.71
C GLY A 5 5.35 -8.46 32.98
N ARG A 6 6.47 -8.09 32.37
CA ARG A 6 7.02 -6.74 32.49
C ARG A 6 6.24 -5.78 31.59
N LYS A 7 5.89 -4.61 32.11
CA LYS A 7 5.34 -3.48 31.36
C LYS A 7 6.42 -2.42 31.22
N VAL A 8 6.66 -1.95 30.01
CA VAL A 8 7.59 -0.88 29.68
C VAL A 8 6.78 0.30 29.15
N GLU A 9 6.87 1.44 29.81
CA GLU A 9 6.11 2.66 29.47
C GLU A 9 7.05 3.70 28.82
N ARG A 10 7.78 3.27 27.80
CA ARG A 10 8.65 4.15 27.02
C ARG A 10 8.06 4.39 25.64
N LEU A 11 8.31 5.58 25.13
CA LEU A 11 7.87 5.96 23.77
C LEU A 11 8.68 5.19 22.74
N VAL A 12 8.03 4.26 22.05
CA VAL A 12 8.61 3.45 20.97
C VAL A 12 7.80 3.58 19.69
N SER A 13 8.47 3.34 18.56
CA SER A 13 7.89 3.37 17.23
C SER A 13 8.10 2.03 16.52
N VAL A 14 7.32 1.75 15.48
CA VAL A 14 7.56 0.60 14.60
C VAL A 14 8.91 0.68 13.88
N THR A 15 9.44 1.87 13.69
CA THR A 15 10.78 2.10 13.12
C THR A 15 11.91 1.54 14.00
N ASP A 16 11.66 1.37 15.30
CA ASP A 16 12.62 0.81 16.27
C ASP A 16 12.77 -0.70 16.16
N LEU A 17 11.84 -1.39 15.50
CA LEU A 17 11.86 -2.85 15.42
C LEU A 17 13.09 -3.37 14.69
N LEU A 18 13.43 -2.79 13.55
CA LEU A 18 14.57 -3.24 12.76
C LEU A 18 15.89 -3.11 13.53
N PRO A 19 16.30 -1.93 14.03
CA PRO A 19 17.56 -1.82 14.77
C PRO A 19 17.57 -2.66 16.06
N THR A 20 16.42 -2.81 16.73
CA THR A 20 16.31 -3.66 17.92
C THR A 20 16.54 -5.13 17.62
N LEU A 21 15.88 -5.67 16.60
CA LEU A 21 16.01 -7.07 16.23
C LEU A 21 17.44 -7.37 15.72
N CYS A 22 17.99 -6.49 14.90
CA CYS A 22 19.37 -6.63 14.43
C CYS A 22 20.36 -6.67 15.58
N GLU A 23 20.26 -5.76 16.55
CA GLU A 23 21.11 -5.75 17.73
C GLU A 23 20.91 -6.99 18.63
N MET A 24 19.66 -7.46 18.79
CA MET A 24 19.37 -8.68 19.56
C MET A 24 19.96 -9.94 18.92
N CYS A 25 20.04 -9.96 17.60
CA CYS A 25 20.57 -11.09 16.82
C CYS A 25 22.05 -10.93 16.45
N ASN A 26 22.72 -9.85 16.86
CA ASN A 26 24.09 -9.48 16.47
C ASN A 26 24.26 -9.41 14.94
N ILE A 27 23.25 -8.91 14.24
CA ILE A 27 23.27 -8.66 12.79
C ILE A 27 23.71 -7.22 12.56
N PRO A 28 24.81 -6.95 11.82
CA PRO A 28 25.19 -5.60 11.48
C PRO A 28 24.11 -4.94 10.62
N VAL A 29 23.79 -3.69 10.90
CA VAL A 29 22.85 -2.89 10.10
C VAL A 29 23.65 -2.06 9.12
N GLU A 30 23.67 -2.47 7.87
CA GLU A 30 24.25 -1.71 6.76
C GLU A 30 23.11 -1.12 5.93
N THR A 31 22.96 0.21 5.99
CA THR A 31 21.92 0.92 5.25
C THR A 31 22.52 2.09 4.49
N ILE A 32 21.94 2.38 3.30
CA ILE A 32 22.37 3.52 2.48
C ILE A 32 22.04 4.85 3.19
N HIS A 33 20.93 4.86 3.93
CA HIS A 33 20.47 6.01 4.71
C HIS A 33 20.43 5.67 6.20
N PRO A 34 20.65 6.64 7.10
CA PRO A 34 20.47 6.44 8.54
C PRO A 34 19.05 5.94 8.85
N LEU A 35 18.93 5.07 9.86
CA LEU A 35 17.62 4.64 10.34
C LEU A 35 16.99 5.74 11.19
N ASP A 36 15.69 5.98 11.01
CA ASP A 36 14.90 6.87 11.87
C ASP A 36 14.64 6.26 13.26
N GLY A 37 14.69 4.94 13.36
CA GLY A 37 14.49 4.19 14.60
C GLY A 37 15.77 3.97 15.38
N ILE A 38 15.62 3.75 16.67
CA ILE A 38 16.71 3.37 17.58
C ILE A 38 16.49 1.96 18.15
N SER A 39 17.56 1.28 18.56
CA SER A 39 17.40 0.03 19.29
C SER A 39 16.90 0.28 20.70
N VAL A 40 15.87 -0.46 21.08
CA VAL A 40 15.29 -0.50 22.42
C VAL A 40 15.60 -1.81 23.15
N LYS A 41 16.65 -2.53 22.72
CA LYS A 41 17.07 -3.81 23.29
C LYS A 41 17.34 -3.72 24.79
N SER A 42 18.08 -2.70 25.22
CA SER A 42 18.38 -2.46 26.64
C SER A 42 17.10 -2.33 27.47
N THR A 43 16.14 -1.54 26.97
CA THR A 43 14.84 -1.34 27.61
C THR A 43 14.02 -2.64 27.69
N ILE A 44 14.15 -3.56 26.72
CA ILE A 44 13.44 -4.82 26.69
C ILE A 44 14.08 -5.87 27.61
N LEU A 45 15.42 -5.96 27.62
CA LEU A 45 16.17 -7.02 28.28
C LEU A 45 16.61 -6.65 29.69
N GLU A 46 16.88 -5.38 29.93
CA GLU A 46 17.49 -4.86 31.16
C GLU A 46 16.53 -3.92 31.88
N ASP A 47 16.82 -3.64 33.15
CA ASP A 47 16.11 -2.59 33.91
C ASP A 47 16.82 -1.25 33.65
N GLU A 48 16.62 -0.70 32.47
CA GLU A 48 17.21 0.58 32.12
C GLU A 48 16.56 1.70 32.94
N THR A 49 17.39 2.42 33.67
CA THR A 49 16.96 3.57 34.48
C THR A 49 17.07 4.89 33.74
N ARG A 50 17.86 4.94 32.66
CA ARG A 50 18.08 6.13 31.87
C ARG A 50 17.44 6.00 30.49
N TRP A 51 16.48 6.88 30.21
CA TRP A 51 15.83 7.03 28.91
C TRP A 51 15.99 8.48 28.48
N GLU A 52 16.52 8.71 27.29
CA GLU A 52 16.53 10.02 26.69
C GLU A 52 15.20 10.27 26.02
N ASP A 53 14.57 11.39 26.34
CA ASP A 53 13.32 11.77 25.69
C ASP A 53 13.60 12.08 24.21
N ARG A 54 12.65 11.73 23.37
CA ARG A 54 12.77 11.91 21.92
C ARG A 54 11.44 12.25 21.30
N TYR A 55 11.50 12.74 20.07
CA TYR A 55 10.34 12.97 19.27
C TYR A 55 10.11 11.82 18.29
N ILE A 56 8.86 11.34 18.19
CA ILE A 56 8.39 10.45 17.14
C ILE A 56 7.46 11.26 16.24
N LEU A 57 7.75 11.23 14.95
CA LEU A 57 7.00 11.95 13.94
C LEU A 57 6.12 10.97 13.17
N ASN A 58 4.88 11.38 12.90
CA ASN A 58 3.93 10.63 12.10
C ASN A 58 3.42 11.52 10.97
N TYR A 59 3.76 11.15 9.74
CA TYR A 59 3.32 11.85 8.54
C TYR A 59 2.40 10.95 7.71
N TRP A 60 1.23 11.45 7.39
CA TRP A 60 0.28 10.75 6.52
C TRP A 60 -0.65 11.71 5.81
N GLY A 61 -0.77 11.60 4.48
CA GLY A 61 -1.70 12.40 3.69
C GLY A 61 -1.53 13.91 3.85
N GLY A 62 -0.29 14.39 3.95
CA GLY A 62 0.03 15.81 4.16
C GLY A 62 -0.09 16.29 5.62
N ARG A 63 -0.49 15.41 6.54
CA ARG A 63 -0.67 15.72 7.96
C ARG A 63 0.52 15.21 8.76
N LEU A 64 1.15 16.10 9.48
CA LEU A 64 2.26 15.79 10.38
C LEU A 64 1.81 15.97 11.82
N SER A 65 2.04 14.98 12.65
CA SER A 65 1.95 15.09 14.11
C SER A 65 3.24 14.62 14.75
N ILE A 66 3.57 15.18 15.90
CA ILE A 66 4.79 14.87 16.63
C ILE A 66 4.48 14.50 18.07
N ARG A 67 5.20 13.58 18.63
CA ARG A 67 5.00 13.07 19.98
C ARG A 67 6.33 12.96 20.74
N SER A 68 6.38 13.53 21.96
CA SER A 68 7.34 13.19 23.00
C SER A 68 6.79 12.09 23.92
N GLN A 69 7.50 11.76 25.01
CA GLN A 69 7.02 10.82 26.00
C GLN A 69 5.67 11.26 26.58
N GLN A 70 5.52 12.53 26.95
CA GLN A 70 4.33 13.06 27.61
C GLN A 70 3.41 13.83 26.67
N TYR A 71 3.93 14.61 25.74
CA TYR A 71 3.13 15.53 24.94
C TYR A 71 2.97 15.07 23.49
N ARG A 72 1.86 15.50 22.89
CA ARG A 72 1.61 15.35 21.46
C ARG A 72 1.16 16.66 20.85
N LEU A 73 1.86 17.10 19.81
CA LEU A 73 1.42 18.16 18.91
C LEU A 73 0.63 17.54 17.75
N GLY A 74 -0.66 17.87 17.66
CA GLY A 74 -1.53 17.46 16.56
C GLY A 74 -1.22 18.18 15.25
N HIS A 75 -1.70 17.67 14.14
CA HIS A 75 -1.47 18.27 12.83
C HIS A 75 -2.13 19.64 12.64
N GLU A 76 -3.10 19.98 13.46
CA GLU A 76 -3.79 21.29 13.51
C GLU A 76 -3.10 22.28 14.47
N GLY A 77 -2.07 21.83 15.17
CA GLY A 77 -1.26 22.66 16.06
C GLY A 77 -1.71 22.67 17.52
N GLY A 78 -2.72 21.87 17.89
CA GLY A 78 -3.12 21.66 19.29
C GLY A 78 -2.11 20.81 20.05
N LEU A 79 -1.82 21.17 21.31
CA LEU A 79 -0.91 20.48 22.21
C LEU A 79 -1.70 19.70 23.26
N TYR A 80 -1.36 18.44 23.46
CA TYR A 80 -2.07 17.54 24.38
C TYR A 80 -1.10 16.79 25.30
N ASP A 81 -1.44 16.66 26.58
CA ASP A 81 -0.78 15.75 27.53
C ASP A 81 -1.43 14.36 27.37
N ILE A 82 -0.75 13.45 26.72
CA ILE A 82 -1.29 12.12 26.43
C ILE A 82 -1.09 11.10 27.55
N GLU A 83 -0.37 11.43 28.60
CA GLU A 83 -0.33 10.64 29.83
C GLU A 83 -1.55 10.93 30.70
N ALA A 84 -1.91 12.20 30.86
CA ALA A 84 -3.06 12.64 31.63
C ALA A 84 -4.38 12.61 30.84
N ASP A 85 -4.33 12.95 29.54
CA ASP A 85 -5.50 13.02 28.64
C ASP A 85 -5.28 12.21 27.36
N ARG A 86 -5.38 10.90 27.42
CA ARG A 86 -5.28 10.01 26.24
C ARG A 86 -6.32 10.30 25.16
N GLY A 87 -7.43 10.91 25.55
CA GLY A 87 -8.52 11.28 24.64
C GLY A 87 -8.28 12.58 23.87
N GLN A 88 -7.24 13.34 24.20
CA GLN A 88 -6.87 14.61 23.58
C GLN A 88 -8.06 15.58 23.54
N LYS A 89 -8.72 15.73 24.69
CA LYS A 89 -9.91 16.57 24.87
C LYS A 89 -9.56 17.99 25.33
N ILE A 90 -8.39 18.16 25.97
CA ILE A 90 -7.94 19.42 26.56
C ILE A 90 -6.73 19.90 25.79
N ASP A 91 -6.89 20.96 25.00
CA ASP A 91 -5.80 21.64 24.31
C ASP A 91 -5.02 22.51 25.31
N LEU A 92 -3.73 22.25 25.43
CA LEU A 92 -2.81 22.95 26.33
C LEU A 92 -1.96 24.00 25.61
N SER A 93 -2.25 24.33 24.36
CA SER A 93 -1.44 25.23 23.53
C SER A 93 -1.20 26.59 24.18
N ASP A 94 -2.22 27.14 24.83
CA ASP A 94 -2.13 28.43 25.51
C ASP A 94 -1.53 28.33 26.91
N ASN A 95 -1.60 27.15 27.54
CA ASN A 95 -1.07 26.90 28.89
C ASN A 95 0.43 26.55 28.89
N LEU A 96 0.92 25.95 27.81
CA LEU A 96 2.30 25.48 27.66
C LEU A 96 2.92 25.96 26.32
N PRO A 97 2.99 27.29 26.11
CA PRO A 97 3.44 27.83 24.83
C PRO A 97 4.89 27.44 24.48
N GLU A 98 5.79 27.37 25.47
CA GLU A 98 7.19 27.02 25.25
C GLU A 98 7.34 25.59 24.72
N ILE A 99 6.63 24.62 25.28
CA ILE A 99 6.65 23.23 24.83
C ILE A 99 6.05 23.14 23.42
N ARG A 100 4.96 23.87 23.20
CA ARG A 100 4.33 23.91 21.87
C ARG A 100 5.27 24.48 20.81
N GLU A 101 5.96 25.58 21.09
CA GLU A 101 6.90 26.22 20.17
C GLU A 101 8.08 25.31 19.84
N GLU A 102 8.66 24.63 20.84
CA GLU A 102 9.70 23.63 20.62
C GLU A 102 9.23 22.51 19.68
N MET A 103 8.07 21.92 19.96
CA MET A 103 7.52 20.83 19.15
C MET A 103 7.16 21.30 17.72
N VAL A 104 6.66 22.52 17.56
CA VAL A 104 6.38 23.14 16.25
C VAL A 104 7.68 23.28 15.46
N LYS A 105 8.75 23.77 16.09
CA LYS A 105 10.05 23.92 15.43
C LYS A 105 10.56 22.58 14.90
N VAL A 106 10.55 21.53 15.72
CA VAL A 106 10.96 20.18 15.30
C VAL A 106 10.06 19.65 14.17
N ALA A 107 8.75 19.88 14.24
CA ALA A 107 7.82 19.48 13.19
C ALA A 107 8.09 20.20 11.85
N GLU A 108 8.43 21.48 11.89
CA GLU A 108 8.75 22.26 10.69
C GLU A 108 10.08 21.84 10.06
N GLU A 109 11.11 21.60 10.86
CA GLU A 109 12.39 21.07 10.38
C GLU A 109 12.20 19.74 9.65
N TYR A 110 11.42 18.82 10.23
CA TYR A 110 11.10 17.54 9.61
C TYR A 110 10.25 17.70 8.34
N ARG A 111 9.29 18.63 8.34
CA ARG A 111 8.46 18.90 7.13
C ARG A 111 9.29 19.40 5.97
N LEU A 112 10.31 20.23 6.25
CA LEU A 112 11.25 20.71 5.25
C LEU A 112 12.12 19.57 4.70
N GLN A 113 12.54 18.64 5.55
CA GLN A 113 13.32 17.47 5.14
C GLN A 113 12.47 16.56 4.25
N ILE A 114 11.28 16.13 4.71
CA ILE A 114 10.35 15.27 3.94
C ILE A 114 9.98 15.92 2.60
N GLY A 115 9.76 17.25 2.60
CA GLY A 115 9.38 17.97 1.38
C GLY A 115 10.41 17.90 0.26
N LYS A 116 11.68 17.60 0.58
CA LYS A 116 12.75 17.38 -0.40
C LYS A 116 12.78 15.95 -0.93
N GLU A 117 12.31 15.00 -0.14
CA GLU A 117 12.41 13.57 -0.42
C GLU A 117 11.13 13.00 -1.04
N LEU A 118 9.97 13.58 -0.69
CA LEU A 118 8.69 13.10 -1.21
C LEU A 118 8.32 13.83 -2.52
N PRO A 119 8.25 13.13 -3.64
CA PRO A 119 7.73 13.72 -4.86
C PRO A 119 6.23 14.04 -4.70
N LYS A 120 5.77 15.11 -5.33
CA LYS A 120 4.32 15.47 -5.34
C LYS A 120 3.46 14.40 -6.01
N VAL A 121 4.02 13.72 -6.99
CA VAL A 121 3.46 12.56 -7.69
C VAL A 121 4.57 11.53 -7.76
N ASP A 122 4.27 10.28 -7.47
CA ASP A 122 5.22 9.18 -7.66
C ASP A 122 5.24 8.80 -9.15
N PRO A 123 6.29 9.16 -9.91
CA PRO A 123 6.38 8.88 -11.34
C PRO A 123 6.93 7.49 -11.63
N ARG A 124 7.27 6.71 -10.60
CA ARG A 124 7.93 5.40 -10.78
C ARG A 124 6.98 4.43 -11.47
N PRO A 125 7.41 3.75 -12.52
CA PRO A 125 6.65 2.66 -13.12
C PRO A 125 6.58 1.47 -12.15
N PHE A 126 5.61 0.60 -12.35
CA PHE A 126 5.56 -0.68 -11.64
C PHE A 126 6.58 -1.64 -12.25
N PHE A 127 7.45 -2.23 -11.43
CA PHE A 127 8.33 -3.29 -11.90
C PHE A 127 7.52 -4.52 -12.28
N LEU A 128 7.74 -5.01 -13.50
CA LEU A 128 7.12 -6.22 -14.03
C LEU A 128 8.23 -7.21 -14.37
N GLY A 129 8.26 -8.31 -13.64
CA GLY A 129 9.18 -9.40 -13.96
C GLY A 129 10.62 -9.15 -13.50
N ASP A 130 10.82 -8.65 -12.28
CA ASP A 130 12.14 -8.61 -11.66
C ASP A 130 12.78 -10.02 -11.69
N PRO A 131 14.05 -10.18 -12.17
CA PRO A 131 14.69 -11.47 -12.33
C PRO A 131 14.88 -12.24 -11.00
N GLY A 132 14.92 -11.53 -9.88
CA GLY A 132 14.95 -12.15 -8.54
C GLY A 132 13.59 -12.62 -8.04
N MET A 133 12.50 -12.35 -8.77
CA MET A 133 11.14 -12.62 -8.35
C MET A 133 10.40 -13.50 -9.36
N LYS A 134 9.97 -14.67 -8.92
CA LYS A 134 9.20 -15.60 -9.78
C LYS A 134 7.85 -15.01 -10.20
N PHE A 135 7.19 -14.27 -9.31
CA PHE A 135 5.86 -13.73 -9.52
C PHE A 135 5.85 -12.22 -9.37
N THR A 136 5.14 -11.55 -10.30
CA THR A 136 4.82 -10.11 -10.21
C THR A 136 3.31 -9.94 -10.23
N GLN A 137 2.78 -9.24 -9.23
CA GLN A 137 1.38 -8.90 -9.15
C GLN A 137 1.15 -7.47 -9.63
N ILE A 138 0.25 -7.28 -10.60
CA ILE A 138 -0.19 -5.96 -11.09
C ILE A 138 -1.66 -5.78 -10.72
N PRO A 139 -1.97 -5.10 -9.59
CA PRO A 139 -3.34 -4.97 -9.12
C PRO A 139 -4.12 -3.88 -9.85
N ALA A 140 -5.43 -4.08 -9.96
CA ALA A 140 -6.36 -3.13 -10.51
C ALA A 140 -6.27 -1.76 -9.83
N ARG A 141 -6.18 -1.75 -8.49
CA ARG A 141 -6.17 -0.54 -7.68
C ARG A 141 -5.09 0.47 -8.05
N ASP A 142 -4.00 0.00 -8.65
CA ASP A 142 -2.84 0.81 -9.04
C ASP A 142 -2.88 1.23 -10.52
N GLY A 143 -3.89 0.77 -11.25
CA GLY A 143 -4.15 1.14 -12.64
C GLY A 143 -5.00 2.41 -12.77
N LEU A 144 -4.93 3.01 -13.95
CA LEU A 144 -5.79 4.10 -14.37
C LEU A 144 -6.94 3.56 -15.22
N ALA A 145 -8.17 3.76 -14.76
CA ALA A 145 -9.37 3.41 -15.49
C ALA A 145 -9.75 4.52 -16.48
N HIS A 146 -10.13 4.14 -17.70
CA HIS A 146 -10.58 5.02 -18.75
C HIS A 146 -11.99 4.63 -19.20
N GLY A 147 -12.78 5.62 -19.63
CA GLY A 147 -14.14 5.43 -20.09
C GLY A 147 -15.14 5.24 -18.96
N HIS A 148 -15.93 4.17 -19.03
CA HIS A 148 -17.01 3.89 -18.07
C HIS A 148 -16.54 3.08 -16.85
N ILE A 149 -15.33 2.53 -16.89
CA ILE A 149 -14.77 1.70 -15.82
C ILE A 149 -14.68 2.51 -14.53
N LYS A 150 -15.11 1.91 -13.42
CA LYS A 150 -15.10 2.54 -12.10
C LYS A 150 -14.38 1.66 -11.09
N ARG A 151 -13.75 2.29 -10.13
CA ARG A 151 -13.25 1.61 -8.94
C ARG A 151 -14.44 1.26 -8.04
N SER A 152 -14.49 0.03 -7.53
CA SER A 152 -15.57 -0.46 -6.66
C SER A 152 -15.71 0.33 -5.36
N ASN A 153 -14.61 1.01 -4.93
CA ASN A 153 -14.60 1.87 -3.75
C ASN A 153 -13.55 2.97 -3.93
N ARG A 154 -13.77 4.15 -3.32
CA ARG A 154 -12.78 5.24 -3.33
C ARG A 154 -11.47 4.90 -2.64
N TRP A 155 -11.51 3.97 -1.68
CA TRP A 155 -10.34 3.47 -0.96
C TRP A 155 -9.69 2.32 -1.73
N PRO A 156 -8.34 2.25 -1.80
CA PRO A 156 -7.68 1.24 -2.65
C PRO A 156 -7.75 -0.18 -2.08
N ASN A 157 -7.93 -0.33 -0.75
CA ASN A 157 -7.92 -1.65 -0.09
C ASN A 157 -9.07 -2.52 -0.58
N CYS A 158 -8.75 -3.76 -0.98
CA CYS A 158 -9.68 -4.73 -1.56
C CYS A 158 -10.48 -4.22 -2.77
N SER A 159 -10.20 -3.01 -3.30
CA SER A 159 -10.89 -2.47 -4.47
C SER A 159 -10.53 -3.22 -5.75
N PHE A 160 -11.45 -3.19 -6.70
CA PHE A 160 -11.35 -3.77 -8.01
C PHE A 160 -12.01 -2.80 -9.02
N PHE A 161 -11.84 -3.03 -10.30
CA PHE A 161 -12.55 -2.29 -11.33
C PHE A 161 -13.78 -3.03 -11.78
N ASN A 162 -14.88 -2.30 -11.97
CA ASN A 162 -16.16 -2.75 -12.47
C ASN A 162 -16.75 -1.77 -13.49
N ASN A 163 -18.00 -1.98 -13.90
CA ASN A 163 -18.71 -1.13 -14.85
C ASN A 163 -17.98 -0.99 -16.19
N TRP A 164 -17.36 -2.06 -16.64
CA TRP A 164 -16.68 -2.13 -17.93
C TRP A 164 -17.68 -2.52 -19.02
N THR A 165 -18.15 -1.52 -19.79
CA THR A 165 -19.34 -1.66 -20.65
C THR A 165 -19.10 -1.32 -22.12
N SER A 166 -17.91 -0.85 -22.48
CA SER A 166 -17.60 -0.39 -23.85
C SER A 166 -16.26 -0.92 -24.34
N LEU A 167 -16.14 -1.13 -25.65
CA LEU A 167 -14.88 -1.45 -26.32
C LEU A 167 -13.86 -0.32 -26.24
N GLU A 168 -14.32 0.91 -26.03
CA GLU A 168 -13.46 2.09 -25.82
C GLU A 168 -12.87 2.17 -24.39
N ASP A 169 -13.44 1.42 -23.47
CA ASP A 169 -12.97 1.37 -22.09
C ASP A 169 -11.62 0.64 -22.00
N SER A 170 -10.76 1.11 -21.11
CA SER A 170 -9.46 0.48 -20.88
C SER A 170 -8.94 0.72 -19.48
N ILE A 171 -7.97 -0.09 -19.05
CA ILE A 171 -7.18 0.12 -17.85
C ILE A 171 -5.71 0.14 -18.26
N THR A 172 -4.95 1.10 -17.73
CA THR A 172 -3.54 1.27 -18.07
C THR A 172 -2.63 1.35 -16.85
N TRP A 173 -1.37 0.94 -17.01
CA TRP A 173 -0.30 1.04 -16.03
C TRP A 173 0.98 1.46 -16.74
N GLN A 174 1.80 2.29 -16.09
CA GLN A 174 3.20 2.45 -16.50
C GLN A 174 4.01 1.32 -15.86
N VAL A 175 4.65 0.50 -16.67
CA VAL A 175 5.45 -0.63 -16.19
C VAL A 175 6.88 -0.53 -16.69
N GLU A 176 7.83 -1.00 -15.89
CA GLU A 176 9.21 -1.19 -16.27
C GLU A 176 9.50 -2.70 -16.20
N VAL A 177 9.98 -3.26 -17.30
CA VAL A 177 10.47 -4.62 -17.42
C VAL A 177 11.99 -4.53 -17.31
N PRO A 178 12.61 -4.89 -16.16
CA PRO A 178 14.04 -4.73 -15.94
C PRO A 178 14.90 -5.60 -16.86
N GLU A 179 14.39 -6.78 -17.19
CA GLU A 179 15.07 -7.78 -18.01
C GLU A 179 14.05 -8.53 -18.86
N GLU A 180 14.38 -8.72 -20.13
CA GLU A 180 13.56 -9.51 -21.06
C GLU A 180 13.22 -10.90 -20.49
N GLY A 181 12.08 -11.45 -20.87
CA GLY A 181 11.69 -12.76 -20.42
C GLY A 181 10.33 -13.22 -20.91
N ARG A 182 10.07 -14.50 -20.68
CA ARG A 182 8.78 -15.14 -20.95
C ARG A 182 7.97 -15.28 -19.69
N PHE A 183 6.71 -14.87 -19.76
CA PHE A 183 5.80 -14.84 -18.61
C PHE A 183 4.51 -15.59 -18.92
N ARG A 184 4.05 -16.42 -17.98
CA ARG A 184 2.67 -16.88 -17.94
C ARG A 184 1.83 -15.81 -17.25
N VAL A 185 0.70 -15.46 -17.84
CA VAL A 185 -0.20 -14.40 -17.33
C VAL A 185 -1.50 -15.01 -16.85
N SER A 186 -1.83 -14.76 -15.58
CA SER A 186 -3.11 -15.10 -15.00
C SER A 186 -3.93 -13.85 -14.70
N LEU A 187 -5.22 -13.87 -15.07
CA LEU A 187 -6.22 -12.83 -14.81
C LEU A 187 -7.10 -13.26 -13.63
N TYR A 188 -7.27 -12.37 -12.66
CA TYR A 188 -8.19 -12.55 -11.53
C TYR A 188 -9.43 -11.71 -11.74
N TYR A 189 -10.60 -12.39 -11.86
CA TYR A 189 -11.84 -11.74 -12.23
C TYR A 189 -13.06 -12.35 -11.54
N THR A 190 -14.20 -11.63 -11.62
CA THR A 190 -15.54 -12.21 -11.48
C THR A 190 -16.40 -11.79 -12.67
N CYS A 191 -17.32 -12.66 -13.06
CA CYS A 191 -18.20 -12.46 -14.21
C CYS A 191 -19.52 -13.22 -13.98
N PRO A 192 -20.68 -12.55 -14.00
CA PRO A 192 -21.96 -13.23 -13.96
C PRO A 192 -22.19 -14.02 -15.24
N VAL A 193 -23.06 -15.05 -15.17
CA VAL A 193 -23.32 -15.93 -16.31
C VAL A 193 -23.84 -15.19 -17.55
N SER A 194 -24.55 -14.07 -17.35
CA SER A 194 -25.10 -13.24 -18.44
C SER A 194 -24.03 -12.50 -19.25
N ASP A 195 -22.83 -12.35 -18.72
CA ASP A 195 -21.76 -11.51 -19.29
C ASP A 195 -20.55 -12.34 -19.78
N VAL A 196 -20.66 -13.69 -19.70
CA VAL A 196 -19.64 -14.61 -20.21
C VAL A 196 -19.52 -14.49 -21.74
N GLY A 197 -18.29 -14.58 -22.24
CA GLY A 197 -17.96 -14.55 -23.67
C GLY A 197 -17.12 -13.35 -24.09
N SER A 198 -16.95 -12.35 -23.23
CA SER A 198 -16.11 -11.19 -23.55
C SER A 198 -14.68 -11.61 -23.83
N THR A 199 -14.08 -11.03 -24.87
CA THR A 199 -12.69 -11.26 -25.27
C THR A 199 -11.85 -10.06 -24.88
N LEU A 200 -10.76 -10.32 -24.15
CA LEU A 200 -9.85 -9.33 -23.62
C LEU A 200 -8.51 -9.37 -24.34
N ARG A 201 -7.91 -8.19 -24.55
CA ARG A 201 -6.54 -8.05 -25.03
C ARG A 201 -5.71 -7.31 -23.99
N LEU A 202 -4.66 -7.97 -23.49
CA LEU A 202 -3.58 -7.37 -22.73
C LEU A 202 -2.47 -6.99 -23.70
N SER A 203 -1.92 -5.77 -23.58
CA SER A 203 -0.80 -5.29 -24.39
C SER A 203 0.28 -4.68 -23.50
N VAL A 204 1.55 -4.97 -23.82
CA VAL A 204 2.75 -4.40 -23.19
C VAL A 204 3.74 -4.11 -24.33
N GLY A 205 3.94 -2.84 -24.67
CA GLY A 205 4.69 -2.48 -25.88
C GLY A 205 4.05 -3.08 -27.12
N GLU A 206 4.83 -3.79 -27.93
CA GLU A 206 4.38 -4.49 -29.14
C GLU A 206 3.80 -5.89 -28.82
N SER A 207 4.08 -6.43 -27.64
CA SER A 207 3.61 -7.75 -27.22
C SER A 207 2.15 -7.70 -26.77
N HIS A 208 1.38 -8.74 -27.11
CA HIS A 208 -0.01 -8.83 -26.66
C HIS A 208 -0.47 -10.27 -26.46
N LEU A 209 -1.44 -10.42 -25.54
CA LEU A 209 -2.22 -11.63 -25.33
C LEU A 209 -3.69 -11.35 -25.54
N GLN A 210 -4.42 -12.32 -26.07
CA GLN A 210 -5.86 -12.25 -26.21
C GLN A 210 -6.49 -13.52 -25.63
N SER A 211 -7.53 -13.36 -24.80
CA SER A 211 -8.20 -14.49 -24.19
C SER A 211 -9.67 -14.17 -23.93
N THR A 212 -10.53 -15.20 -24.02
CA THR A 212 -11.96 -15.06 -23.86
C THR A 212 -12.41 -15.59 -22.50
N ILE A 213 -13.29 -14.87 -21.83
CA ILE A 213 -13.91 -15.29 -20.57
C ILE A 213 -14.92 -16.40 -20.88
N THR A 214 -14.61 -17.62 -20.48
CA THR A 214 -15.42 -18.82 -20.78
C THR A 214 -16.20 -19.34 -19.58
N GLU A 215 -15.86 -18.91 -18.38
CA GLU A 215 -16.47 -19.39 -17.14
C GLU A 215 -17.07 -18.26 -16.32
N ALA A 216 -18.31 -18.46 -15.88
CA ALA A 216 -18.96 -17.57 -14.92
C ALA A 216 -18.42 -17.83 -13.51
N PHE A 217 -18.25 -16.75 -12.75
CA PHE A 217 -17.93 -16.78 -11.33
C PHE A 217 -18.31 -15.44 -10.70
N ASP A 218 -19.38 -15.39 -9.92
CA ASP A 218 -19.88 -14.14 -9.34
C ASP A 218 -20.29 -14.33 -7.87
N PRO A 219 -19.35 -14.57 -6.96
CA PRO A 219 -19.62 -14.71 -5.54
C PRO A 219 -19.95 -13.35 -4.92
N PRO A 220 -20.71 -13.33 -3.79
CA PRO A 220 -20.94 -12.13 -3.03
C PRO A 220 -19.66 -11.62 -2.35
N LEU A 221 -19.69 -10.36 -1.90
CA LEU A 221 -18.69 -9.82 -0.98
C LEU A 221 -18.80 -10.53 0.38
N ARG A 222 -17.67 -10.71 1.07
CA ARG A 222 -17.56 -11.39 2.37
C ARG A 222 -16.94 -10.49 3.44
N GLY A 223 -17.21 -10.81 4.71
CA GLY A 223 -16.62 -10.18 5.89
C GLY A 223 -17.46 -9.05 6.47
N MET A 224 -18.62 -8.74 5.88
CA MET A 224 -19.53 -7.74 6.41
C MET A 224 -20.17 -8.20 7.74
N GLU A 225 -20.44 -9.47 7.83
CA GLU A 225 -21.06 -10.14 8.98
C GLU A 225 -20.14 -10.21 10.21
N GLU A 226 -18.83 -10.06 10.02
CA GLU A 226 -17.83 -10.09 11.10
C GLU A 226 -17.49 -8.70 11.63
N ASP A 227 -17.91 -7.64 10.96
CA ASP A 227 -17.62 -6.27 11.34
C ASP A 227 -18.59 -5.78 12.42
N LEU A 228 -18.05 -5.32 13.57
CA LEU A 228 -18.84 -4.67 14.61
C LEU A 228 -19.44 -3.33 14.15
N ARG A 229 -18.85 -2.71 13.15
CA ARG A 229 -19.33 -1.48 12.48
C ARG A 229 -19.05 -1.57 11.00
N PRO A 230 -19.97 -1.12 10.12
CA PRO A 230 -19.73 -1.07 8.69
C PRO A 230 -18.45 -0.28 8.38
N ARG A 231 -17.57 -0.85 7.58
CA ARG A 231 -16.37 -0.14 7.09
C ARG A 231 -16.70 0.67 5.84
N MET A 232 -15.90 1.72 5.60
CA MET A 232 -16.00 2.52 4.37
C MET A 232 -15.23 1.92 3.19
N GLU A 233 -14.31 0.99 3.47
CA GLU A 233 -13.47 0.30 2.48
C GLU A 233 -14.22 -0.88 1.87
N SER A 234 -13.73 -1.40 0.76
CA SER A 234 -14.30 -2.59 0.12
C SER A 234 -14.18 -3.83 1.02
N TYR A 235 -15.21 -4.65 0.99
CA TYR A 235 -15.17 -6.00 1.54
C TYR A 235 -14.42 -6.95 0.61
N VAL A 236 -14.04 -8.11 1.12
CA VAL A 236 -13.32 -9.14 0.37
C VAL A 236 -14.26 -9.83 -0.62
N LYS A 237 -13.77 -10.11 -1.82
CA LYS A 237 -14.45 -10.92 -2.84
C LYS A 237 -13.56 -12.08 -3.25
N ASP A 238 -14.12 -13.25 -3.49
CA ASP A 238 -13.36 -14.36 -4.08
C ASP A 238 -13.23 -14.13 -5.59
N TRP A 239 -12.15 -14.64 -6.17
CA TRP A 239 -11.78 -14.37 -7.56
C TRP A 239 -11.53 -15.67 -8.31
N LYS A 240 -12.07 -15.76 -9.53
CA LYS A 240 -11.70 -16.79 -10.50
C LYS A 240 -10.34 -16.43 -11.09
N VAL A 241 -9.50 -17.45 -11.25
CA VAL A 241 -8.21 -17.31 -11.93
C VAL A 241 -8.33 -17.92 -13.33
N MET A 242 -8.02 -17.14 -14.34
CA MET A 242 -7.95 -17.57 -15.73
C MET A 242 -6.51 -17.47 -16.24
N ASP A 243 -6.00 -18.54 -16.82
CA ASP A 243 -4.73 -18.49 -17.58
C ASP A 243 -5.00 -17.82 -18.94
N MET A 244 -4.36 -16.68 -19.17
CA MET A 244 -4.42 -15.96 -20.45
C MET A 244 -3.43 -16.47 -21.48
N GLY A 245 -2.47 -17.32 -21.08
CA GLY A 245 -1.38 -17.79 -21.91
C GLY A 245 -0.03 -17.20 -21.53
N THR A 246 0.90 -17.24 -22.47
CA THR A 246 2.28 -16.76 -22.27
C THR A 246 2.59 -15.57 -23.18
N ILE A 247 3.39 -14.63 -22.66
CA ILE A 247 3.84 -13.43 -23.36
C ILE A 247 5.36 -13.29 -23.23
N ASP A 248 6.02 -12.92 -24.31
CA ASP A 248 7.43 -12.54 -24.31
C ASP A 248 7.50 -11.02 -24.19
N LEU A 249 8.26 -10.52 -23.22
CA LEU A 249 8.43 -9.10 -22.96
C LEU A 249 9.90 -8.73 -23.13
N GLU A 250 10.14 -7.62 -23.84
CA GLU A 250 11.45 -6.98 -23.94
C GLU A 250 11.72 -6.13 -22.70
N ALA A 251 13.01 -5.89 -22.40
CA ALA A 251 13.41 -4.95 -21.35
C ALA A 251 13.06 -3.51 -21.77
N GLY A 252 12.53 -2.71 -20.84
CA GLY A 252 12.18 -1.30 -21.12
C GLY A 252 11.00 -0.80 -20.29
N THR A 253 10.62 0.45 -20.54
CA THR A 253 9.45 1.08 -19.90
C THR A 253 8.31 1.17 -20.90
N PHE A 254 7.13 0.67 -20.51
CA PHE A 254 5.98 0.53 -21.40
C PHE A 254 4.71 1.06 -20.75
N ASN A 255 3.76 1.46 -21.58
CA ASN A 255 2.37 1.60 -21.18
C ASN A 255 1.69 0.24 -21.36
N MET A 256 1.46 -0.47 -20.29
CA MET A 256 0.65 -1.69 -20.28
C MET A 256 -0.83 -1.32 -20.29
N SER A 257 -1.62 -2.04 -21.08
CA SER A 257 -3.07 -1.82 -21.15
C SER A 257 -3.85 -3.11 -21.27
N ILE A 258 -5.09 -3.11 -20.72
CA ILE A 258 -6.09 -4.12 -21.02
C ILE A 258 -7.33 -3.47 -21.60
N LYS A 259 -7.88 -4.07 -22.68
CA LYS A 259 -9.09 -3.66 -23.38
C LYS A 259 -9.96 -4.87 -23.69
N ALA A 260 -11.25 -4.68 -23.75
CA ALA A 260 -12.14 -5.65 -24.41
C ALA A 260 -12.08 -5.45 -25.92
N VAL A 261 -12.07 -6.53 -26.68
CA VAL A 261 -12.19 -6.56 -28.14
C VAL A 261 -13.52 -7.11 -28.61
N ASP A 262 -14.25 -7.77 -27.71
CA ASP A 262 -15.62 -8.22 -27.90
C ASP A 262 -16.38 -8.25 -26.57
N ILE A 263 -17.65 -7.82 -26.57
CA ILE A 263 -18.51 -7.74 -25.38
C ILE A 263 -19.89 -8.27 -25.75
N PRO A 264 -20.16 -9.58 -25.62
CA PRO A 264 -21.47 -10.15 -25.94
C PRO A 264 -22.53 -9.86 -24.87
N GLY A 265 -22.13 -9.59 -23.62
CA GLY A 265 -22.99 -9.27 -22.49
C GLY A 265 -23.19 -7.76 -22.29
N ARG A 266 -23.58 -7.37 -21.07
CA ARG A 266 -23.69 -5.95 -20.67
C ARG A 266 -22.40 -5.39 -20.11
N ASN A 267 -21.65 -6.23 -19.41
CA ASN A 267 -20.36 -5.88 -18.83
C ASN A 267 -19.31 -6.89 -19.27
N VAL A 268 -18.06 -6.52 -19.13
CA VAL A 268 -16.94 -7.41 -19.40
C VAL A 268 -16.68 -8.31 -18.18
N ILE A 269 -16.14 -7.74 -17.12
CA ILE A 269 -15.79 -8.42 -15.87
C ILE A 269 -15.69 -7.41 -14.72
N ASP A 270 -15.70 -7.91 -13.48
CA ASP A 270 -15.02 -7.23 -12.39
C ASP A 270 -13.55 -7.69 -12.41
N PHE A 271 -12.63 -6.74 -12.51
CA PHE A 271 -11.20 -7.00 -12.65
C PHE A 271 -10.45 -6.73 -11.36
N ARG A 272 -9.65 -7.72 -10.88
CA ARG A 272 -8.90 -7.62 -9.64
C ARG A 272 -7.41 -7.35 -9.84
N LEU A 273 -6.74 -8.18 -10.63
CA LEU A 273 -5.30 -8.09 -10.88
C LEU A 273 -4.85 -9.01 -12.01
N PHE A 274 -3.64 -8.75 -12.48
CA PHE A 274 -2.83 -9.72 -13.18
C PHE A 274 -1.77 -10.32 -12.27
N MET A 275 -1.46 -11.60 -12.50
CA MET A 275 -0.28 -12.28 -11.98
C MET A 275 0.59 -12.70 -13.15
N PHE A 276 1.82 -12.20 -13.18
CA PHE A 276 2.85 -12.61 -14.13
C PHE A 276 3.79 -13.58 -13.42
N GLU A 277 3.92 -14.78 -13.95
CA GLU A 277 4.89 -15.78 -13.52
C GLU A 277 6.04 -15.84 -14.53
N ARG A 278 7.26 -15.47 -14.12
CA ARG A 278 8.45 -15.63 -14.97
C ARG A 278 8.74 -17.11 -15.14
N ILE A 279 8.77 -17.60 -16.39
CA ILE A 279 8.99 -19.00 -16.75
C ILE A 279 10.30 -19.22 -17.54
N GLN A 280 10.87 -18.17 -18.08
CA GLN A 280 12.21 -18.10 -18.70
C GLN A 280 12.76 -16.68 -18.53
#